data_a694028829f38741cd27195b3de6a3ee
#
_entry.id   a694028829f38741cd27195b3de6a3ee
#
_cell.length_a   1.000
_cell.length_b   1.000
_cell.length_c   1.000
_cell.angle_alpha   90.00
_cell.angle_beta   90.00
_cell.angle_gamma   90.00
#
_symmetry.space_group_name_H-M   'P 1'
#
loop_
_entity.id
_entity.type
_entity.pdbx_description
1 polymer ?
#
loop_
_entity_poly.entity_id
_entity_poly.type
_entity_poly.pdbx_seq_one_letter_code
_entity_poly.pdbx_strand_id
1 'polypeptide(L)'
;MTTITKTNFKNVLKILGFIENGSAFEKKFSAFNCSLGVDFANEKLIYPVEIKGRERNDDFKQPENFVVFECVNRLLEKGYRPEHIELEKEWHLGHDAKGGRADICVSSPDGSMLFIVECKTAGREFDKAYKDTCVDGGQLFSYWQQERATKWLVLYASGIDGDTITYKAPTINCTDDPNIVIGAKKDST
;
A
#
# COMPACT_ATOMS: atom_id res chain seq x y z
N MET A 1 -2.13 17.56 -6.63
CA MET A 1 -1.26 16.44 -6.20
C MET A 1 -0.52 15.88 -7.40
N THR A 2 0.80 15.96 -7.40
CA THR A 2 1.70 15.45 -8.44
C THR A 2 2.16 14.04 -8.08
N THR A 3 2.16 13.12 -9.04
CA THR A 3 2.59 11.74 -8.84
C THR A 3 4.04 11.66 -8.34
N ILE A 4 4.30 10.75 -7.39
CA ILE A 4 5.66 10.41 -6.97
C ILE A 4 6.33 9.63 -8.09
N THR A 5 7.52 10.06 -8.48
CA THR A 5 8.32 9.48 -9.55
C THR A 5 9.79 9.45 -9.13
N LYS A 6 10.61 8.67 -9.81
CA LYS A 6 12.07 8.65 -9.56
C LYS A 6 12.69 10.06 -9.56
N THR A 7 12.20 10.98 -10.42
CA THR A 7 12.74 12.33 -10.56
C THR A 7 12.52 13.20 -9.33
N ASN A 8 11.36 13.08 -8.67
CA ASN A 8 11.02 13.87 -7.48
C ASN A 8 11.17 13.10 -6.16
N PHE A 9 11.55 11.82 -6.20
CA PHE A 9 11.56 10.96 -5.02
C PHE A 9 12.54 11.43 -3.93
N LYS A 10 13.70 11.97 -4.30
CA LYS A 10 14.61 12.57 -3.32
C LYS A 10 13.96 13.69 -2.52
N ASN A 11 13.17 14.55 -3.19
CA ASN A 11 12.43 15.61 -2.51
C ASN A 11 11.35 15.03 -1.59
N VAL A 12 10.62 14.01 -2.05
CA VAL A 12 9.64 13.28 -1.22
C VAL A 12 10.29 12.76 0.07
N LEU A 13 11.45 12.10 -0.03
CA LEU A 13 12.16 11.54 1.12
C LEU A 13 12.57 12.64 2.12
N LYS A 14 13.05 13.79 1.64
CA LYS A 14 13.38 14.94 2.50
C LYS A 14 12.15 15.47 3.24
N ILE A 15 11.02 15.63 2.56
CA ILE A 15 9.76 16.06 3.17
C ILE A 15 9.29 15.03 4.21
N LEU A 16 9.45 13.74 3.96
CA LEU A 16 9.11 12.66 4.89
C LEU A 16 10.11 12.51 6.06
N GLY A 17 11.18 13.32 6.10
CA GLY A 17 12.16 13.31 7.19
C GLY A 17 13.22 12.22 7.09
N PHE A 18 13.48 11.69 5.90
CA PHE A 18 14.61 10.81 5.67
C PHE A 18 15.92 11.62 5.65
N ILE A 19 16.97 11.04 6.24
CA ILE A 19 18.31 11.62 6.29
C ILE A 19 19.11 11.12 5.09
N GLU A 20 19.66 12.06 4.30
CA GLU A 20 20.51 11.78 3.16
C GLU A 20 21.92 11.43 3.61
N ASN A 21 22.47 10.33 3.10
CA ASN A 21 23.87 9.92 3.29
C ASN A 21 24.45 9.41 1.98
N GLY A 22 25.11 10.30 1.23
CA GLY A 22 25.60 10.00 -0.12
C GLY A 22 24.46 9.70 -1.10
N SER A 23 24.46 8.49 -1.67
CA SER A 23 23.39 8.01 -2.56
C SER A 23 22.21 7.37 -1.82
N ALA A 24 22.31 7.22 -0.51
CA ALA A 24 21.29 6.56 0.30
C ALA A 24 20.49 7.56 1.13
N PHE A 25 19.28 7.16 1.47
CA PHE A 25 18.39 7.83 2.41
C PHE A 25 17.93 6.83 3.47
N GLU A 26 17.86 7.25 4.72
CA GLU A 26 17.38 6.40 5.82
C GLU A 26 16.46 7.19 6.75
N LYS A 27 15.43 6.51 7.26
CA LYS A 27 14.59 6.99 8.35
C LYS A 27 14.41 5.90 9.40
N LYS A 28 14.75 6.22 10.65
CA LYS A 28 14.67 5.30 11.79
C LYS A 28 13.33 5.43 12.52
N PHE A 29 12.77 4.30 12.89
CA PHE A 29 11.57 4.18 13.70
C PHE A 29 11.96 3.56 15.05
N SER A 30 12.38 4.41 15.98
CA SER A 30 12.93 3.99 17.28
C SER A 30 11.97 3.14 18.11
N ALA A 31 10.65 3.38 17.97
CA ALA A 31 9.63 2.59 18.66
C ALA A 31 9.63 1.10 18.25
N PHE A 32 10.16 0.78 17.07
CA PHE A 32 10.18 -0.59 16.51
C PHE A 32 11.61 -1.11 16.31
N ASN A 33 12.62 -0.29 16.64
CA ASN A 33 14.03 -0.61 16.39
C ASN A 33 14.31 -1.02 14.93
N CYS A 34 13.67 -0.36 13.97
CA CYS A 34 13.80 -0.62 12.54
C CYS A 34 14.03 0.66 11.74
N SER A 35 14.34 0.53 10.46
CA SER A 35 14.46 1.66 9.53
C SER A 35 13.88 1.34 8.16
N LEU A 36 13.42 2.39 7.46
CA LEU A 36 13.20 2.41 6.01
C LEU A 36 14.39 3.07 5.35
N GLY A 37 14.79 2.57 4.20
CA GLY A 37 15.90 3.14 3.43
C GLY A 37 15.65 3.16 1.94
N VAL A 38 16.45 3.96 1.24
CA VAL A 38 16.47 4.02 -0.23
C VAL A 38 17.91 4.11 -0.68
N ASP A 39 18.32 3.25 -1.60
CA ASP A 39 19.61 3.28 -2.27
C ASP A 39 19.44 3.69 -3.73
N PHE A 40 19.79 4.92 -4.04
CA PHE A 40 19.70 5.45 -5.41
C PHE A 40 20.78 4.91 -6.35
N ALA A 41 21.92 4.44 -5.82
CA ALA A 41 22.97 3.86 -6.66
C ALA A 41 22.54 2.51 -7.25
N ASN A 42 21.82 1.71 -6.44
CA ASN A 42 21.32 0.40 -6.83
C ASN A 42 19.81 0.40 -7.17
N GLU A 43 19.16 1.56 -7.12
CA GLU A 43 17.71 1.71 -7.35
C GLU A 43 16.85 0.77 -6.47
N LYS A 44 17.16 0.73 -5.17
CA LYS A 44 16.50 -0.15 -4.20
C LYS A 44 15.73 0.62 -3.14
N LEU A 45 14.55 0.09 -2.82
CA LEU A 45 13.76 0.43 -1.64
C LEU A 45 14.07 -0.60 -0.56
N ILE A 46 14.44 -0.15 0.63
CA ILE A 46 14.89 -1.01 1.73
C ILE A 46 13.86 -0.96 2.84
N TYR A 47 13.21 -2.09 3.07
CA TYR A 47 12.21 -2.27 4.10
C TYR A 47 12.78 -3.00 5.32
N PRO A 48 12.20 -2.81 6.54
CA PRO A 48 12.51 -3.63 7.71
C PRO A 48 12.41 -5.13 7.41
N VAL A 49 13.29 -5.92 8.02
CA VAL A 49 13.34 -7.37 7.76
C VAL A 49 12.09 -8.11 8.25
N GLU A 50 11.36 -7.53 9.18
CA GLU A 50 10.12 -8.05 9.74
C GLU A 50 8.94 -7.93 8.76
N ILE A 51 9.00 -7.03 7.78
CA ILE A 51 7.96 -6.89 6.74
C ILE A 51 8.09 -8.06 5.77
N LYS A 52 7.02 -8.86 5.64
CA LYS A 52 6.95 -9.98 4.71
C LYS A 52 6.74 -9.49 3.27
N GLY A 53 7.23 -10.24 2.28
CA GLY A 53 7.03 -9.94 0.85
C GLY A 53 7.80 -8.71 0.33
N ARG A 54 8.64 -8.09 1.16
CA ARG A 54 9.38 -6.85 0.86
C ARG A 54 10.23 -6.90 -0.41
N GLU A 55 10.68 -8.08 -0.81
CA GLU A 55 11.58 -8.27 -1.97
C GLU A 55 10.87 -8.03 -3.31
N ARG A 56 9.54 -7.98 -3.33
CA ARG A 56 8.74 -7.88 -4.56
C ARG A 56 8.50 -6.43 -5.00
N ASN A 57 8.57 -5.47 -4.06
CA ASN A 57 8.37 -4.04 -4.29
C ASN A 57 9.60 -3.22 -3.93
N ASP A 58 10.79 -3.78 -4.11
CA ASP A 58 12.04 -3.21 -3.63
C ASP A 58 12.84 -2.43 -4.69
N ASP A 59 12.27 -2.16 -5.86
CA ASP A 59 12.98 -1.47 -6.95
C ASP A 59 12.24 -0.24 -7.49
N PHE A 60 12.89 0.51 -8.41
CA PHE A 60 12.36 1.74 -9.01
C PHE A 60 11.65 1.52 -10.34
N LYS A 61 11.39 0.27 -10.75
CA LYS A 61 10.83 -0.03 -12.08
C LYS A 61 9.39 0.42 -12.24
N GLN A 62 8.60 0.31 -11.17
CA GLN A 62 7.20 0.69 -11.19
C GLN A 62 6.98 1.96 -10.36
N PRO A 63 6.34 3.01 -10.90
CA PRO A 63 6.03 4.22 -10.13
C PRO A 63 5.16 3.94 -8.89
N GLU A 64 4.37 2.88 -8.92
CA GLU A 64 3.53 2.43 -7.81
C GLU A 64 4.34 2.00 -6.59
N ASN A 65 5.58 1.45 -6.80
CA ASN A 65 6.47 1.08 -5.70
C ASN A 65 6.82 2.26 -4.78
N PHE A 66 6.91 3.48 -5.33
CA PHE A 66 7.12 4.68 -4.52
C PHE A 66 5.90 5.03 -3.66
N VAL A 67 4.69 4.75 -4.15
CA VAL A 67 3.45 4.95 -3.39
C VAL A 67 3.34 3.91 -2.28
N VAL A 68 3.67 2.65 -2.56
CA VAL A 68 3.74 1.58 -1.54
C VAL A 68 4.75 1.94 -0.47
N PHE A 69 5.94 2.41 -0.83
CA PHE A 69 6.98 2.81 0.11
C PHE A 69 6.53 3.97 1.01
N GLU A 70 5.90 5.00 0.44
CA GLU A 70 5.34 6.12 1.20
C GLU A 70 4.22 5.65 2.14
N CYS A 71 3.33 4.77 1.67
CA CYS A 71 2.28 4.19 2.49
C CYS A 71 2.85 3.41 3.70
N VAL A 72 3.88 2.59 3.49
CA VAL A 72 4.58 1.87 4.57
C VAL A 72 5.21 2.85 5.56
N ASN A 73 5.87 3.93 5.09
CA ASN A 73 6.39 4.98 5.98
C ASN A 73 5.27 5.53 6.87
N ARG A 74 4.13 5.85 6.30
CA ARG A 74 2.96 6.39 7.01
C ARG A 74 2.38 5.39 8.01
N LEU A 75 2.33 4.11 7.67
CA LEU A 75 1.88 3.06 8.58
C LEU A 75 2.79 2.96 9.81
N LEU A 76 4.09 2.95 9.60
CA LEU A 76 5.07 2.91 10.70
C LEU A 76 4.98 4.18 11.57
N GLU A 77 4.81 5.37 10.98
CA GLU A 77 4.57 6.62 11.72
C GLU A 77 3.28 6.58 12.56
N LYS A 78 2.25 5.89 12.08
CA LYS A 78 0.97 5.71 12.79
C LYS A 78 1.03 4.62 13.87
N GLY A 79 2.15 3.93 14.02
CA GLY A 79 2.35 2.94 15.07
C GLY A 79 2.03 1.51 14.66
N TYR A 80 1.73 1.23 13.38
CA TYR A 80 1.62 -0.15 12.90
C TYR A 80 3.00 -0.80 12.92
N ARG A 81 3.09 -1.97 13.54
CA ARG A 81 4.35 -2.67 13.73
C ARG A 81 4.78 -3.37 12.44
N PRO A 82 6.08 -3.38 12.09
CA PRO A 82 6.55 -3.96 10.84
C PRO A 82 6.22 -5.44 10.69
N GLU A 83 6.22 -6.23 11.77
CA GLU A 83 5.88 -7.66 11.75
C GLU A 83 4.41 -7.95 11.39
N HIS A 84 3.54 -6.94 11.45
CA HIS A 84 2.13 -7.03 11.06
C HIS A 84 1.85 -6.53 9.65
N ILE A 85 2.88 -6.09 8.93
CA ILE A 85 2.79 -5.62 7.54
C ILE A 85 3.30 -6.73 6.61
N GLU A 86 2.52 -7.05 5.60
CA GLU A 86 2.88 -7.97 4.53
C GLU A 86 2.67 -7.26 3.20
N LEU A 87 3.70 -7.22 2.35
CA LEU A 87 3.65 -6.66 1.00
C LEU A 87 3.40 -7.78 -0.01
N GLU A 88 2.70 -7.45 -1.09
CA GLU A 88 2.50 -8.34 -2.23
C GLU A 88 1.91 -9.71 -1.83
N LYS A 89 0.96 -9.69 -0.88
CA LYS A 89 0.28 -10.90 -0.43
C LYS A 89 -0.50 -11.52 -1.58
N GLU A 90 -0.22 -12.78 -1.86
CA GLU A 90 -0.90 -13.58 -2.86
C GLU A 90 -1.83 -14.59 -2.20
N TRP A 91 -3.00 -14.78 -2.81
CA TRP A 91 -3.90 -15.89 -2.47
C TRP A 91 -3.92 -16.91 -3.59
N HIS A 92 -3.78 -18.18 -3.26
CA HIS A 92 -3.86 -19.27 -4.21
C HIS A 92 -5.31 -19.76 -4.35
N LEU A 93 -5.89 -19.56 -5.52
CA LEU A 93 -7.23 -20.04 -5.88
C LEU A 93 -7.16 -21.40 -6.59
N GLY A 94 -7.08 -22.51 -5.84
CA GLY A 94 -7.09 -23.83 -6.44
C GLY A 94 -5.93 -24.09 -7.40
N HIS A 95 -6.01 -25.17 -8.19
CA HIS A 95 -4.87 -25.68 -9.00
C HIS A 95 -4.49 -24.81 -10.21
N ASP A 96 -5.34 -23.91 -10.71
CA ASP A 96 -5.09 -23.19 -11.97
C ASP A 96 -5.43 -21.69 -12.00
N ALA A 97 -5.96 -21.10 -10.93
CA ALA A 97 -6.29 -19.68 -10.90
C ALA A 97 -5.28 -18.91 -10.05
N LYS A 98 -4.57 -17.96 -10.66
CA LYS A 98 -3.81 -16.96 -9.90
C LYS A 98 -4.81 -16.09 -9.11
N GLY A 99 -4.77 -16.20 -7.80
CA GLY A 99 -5.42 -15.26 -6.90
C GLY A 99 -4.92 -13.84 -7.13
N GLY A 100 -5.68 -12.85 -6.72
CA GLY A 100 -5.21 -11.47 -6.71
C GLY A 100 -3.98 -11.32 -5.80
N ARG A 101 -3.20 -10.27 -6.04
CA ARG A 101 -2.06 -9.89 -5.22
C ARG A 101 -2.31 -8.49 -4.69
N ALA A 102 -2.42 -8.34 -3.37
CA ALA A 102 -2.62 -7.06 -2.72
C ALA A 102 -1.30 -6.39 -2.39
N ASP A 103 -1.20 -5.08 -2.61
CA ASP A 103 0.04 -4.34 -2.39
C ASP A 103 0.47 -4.35 -0.93
N ILE A 104 -0.47 -4.08 0.00
CA ILE A 104 -0.18 -4.06 1.43
C ILE A 104 -1.33 -4.74 2.20
N CYS A 105 -0.98 -5.66 3.08
CA CYS A 105 -1.88 -6.24 4.07
C CYS A 105 -1.39 -5.90 5.47
N VAL A 106 -2.31 -5.53 6.36
CA VAL A 106 -1.98 -5.26 7.76
C VAL A 106 -2.86 -6.13 8.65
N SER A 107 -2.22 -6.90 9.52
CA SER A 107 -2.88 -7.77 10.51
C SER A 107 -2.83 -7.18 11.92
N SER A 108 -3.72 -7.63 12.78
CA SER A 108 -3.67 -7.38 14.21
C SER A 108 -2.72 -8.38 14.90
N PRO A 109 -2.38 -8.16 16.19
CA PRO A 109 -1.50 -9.06 16.93
C PRO A 109 -2.00 -10.50 17.06
N ASP A 110 -3.31 -10.72 16.95
CA ASP A 110 -3.93 -12.05 16.95
C ASP A 110 -3.91 -12.73 15.57
N GLY A 111 -3.34 -12.05 14.56
CA GLY A 111 -3.23 -12.55 13.19
C GLY A 111 -4.45 -12.27 12.31
N SER A 112 -5.53 -11.68 12.85
CA SER A 112 -6.68 -11.32 12.03
C SER A 112 -6.37 -10.16 11.08
N MET A 113 -6.91 -10.21 9.85
CA MET A 113 -6.70 -9.15 8.86
C MET A 113 -7.45 -7.88 9.26
N LEU A 114 -6.69 -6.79 9.51
CA LEU A 114 -7.27 -5.49 9.80
C LEU A 114 -7.71 -4.80 8.52
N PHE A 115 -6.80 -4.64 7.59
CA PHE A 115 -7.11 -4.01 6.31
C PHE A 115 -6.17 -4.44 5.20
N ILE A 116 -6.68 -4.31 3.98
CA ILE A 116 -5.95 -4.51 2.73
C ILE A 116 -5.90 -3.18 2.00
N VAL A 117 -4.74 -2.82 1.49
CA VAL A 117 -4.51 -1.59 0.72
C VAL A 117 -4.12 -1.95 -0.70
N GLU A 118 -4.81 -1.33 -1.65
CA GLU A 118 -4.42 -1.27 -3.05
C GLU A 118 -3.85 0.11 -3.33
N CYS A 119 -2.61 0.19 -3.75
CA CYS A 119 -1.90 1.42 -4.07
C CYS A 119 -2.03 1.75 -5.55
N LYS A 120 -2.19 3.03 -5.86
CA LYS A 120 -2.21 3.53 -7.24
C LYS A 120 -1.42 4.82 -7.35
N THR A 121 -0.79 5.05 -8.48
CA THR A 121 -0.21 6.37 -8.75
C THR A 121 -1.29 7.44 -8.78
N ALA A 122 -0.95 8.62 -8.26
CA ALA A 122 -1.88 9.76 -8.24
C ALA A 122 -2.33 10.16 -9.66
N GLY A 123 -3.57 10.59 -9.79
CA GLY A 123 -4.19 11.01 -11.05
C GLY A 123 -4.91 9.86 -11.75
N ARG A 124 -4.67 9.66 -13.04
CA ARG A 124 -5.48 8.79 -13.91
C ARG A 124 -5.63 7.36 -13.40
N GLU A 125 -4.57 6.76 -12.88
CA GLU A 125 -4.61 5.37 -12.39
C GLU A 125 -5.49 5.26 -11.14
N PHE A 126 -5.32 6.19 -10.20
CA PHE A 126 -6.18 6.26 -9.02
C PHE A 126 -7.63 6.52 -9.38
N ASP A 127 -7.90 7.50 -10.26
CA ASP A 127 -9.28 7.89 -10.63
C ASP A 127 -10.00 6.74 -11.33
N LYS A 128 -9.28 5.98 -12.17
CA LYS A 128 -9.81 4.77 -12.81
C LYS A 128 -10.13 3.69 -11.76
N ALA A 129 -9.17 3.34 -10.91
CA ALA A 129 -9.35 2.33 -9.88
C ALA A 129 -10.49 2.71 -8.90
N TYR A 130 -10.60 3.99 -8.54
CA TYR A 130 -11.70 4.49 -7.71
C TYR A 130 -13.07 4.29 -8.38
N LYS A 131 -13.18 4.63 -9.68
CA LYS A 131 -14.40 4.41 -10.43
C LYS A 131 -14.76 2.93 -10.51
N ASP A 132 -13.80 2.07 -10.83
CA ASP A 132 -14.00 0.62 -10.92
C ASP A 132 -14.44 0.05 -9.55
N THR A 133 -13.83 0.53 -8.46
CA THR A 133 -14.22 0.14 -7.09
C THR A 133 -15.67 0.55 -6.77
N CYS A 134 -16.11 1.74 -7.21
CA CYS A 134 -17.49 2.20 -6.98
C CYS A 134 -18.52 1.45 -7.82
N VAL A 135 -18.14 0.91 -8.99
CA VAL A 135 -19.08 0.23 -9.90
C VAL A 135 -19.25 -1.25 -9.54
N ASP A 136 -18.16 -1.98 -9.38
CA ASP A 136 -18.20 -3.43 -9.19
C ASP A 136 -17.27 -3.95 -8.06
N GLY A 137 -16.68 -3.03 -7.32
CA GLY A 137 -15.74 -3.32 -6.23
C GLY A 137 -14.31 -3.51 -6.67
N GLY A 138 -14.04 -3.55 -7.97
CA GLY A 138 -12.70 -3.59 -8.53
C GLY A 138 -11.82 -4.69 -7.91
N GLN A 139 -10.53 -4.42 -7.88
CA GLN A 139 -9.50 -5.31 -7.32
C GLN A 139 -9.69 -5.58 -5.81
N LEU A 140 -10.09 -4.56 -5.05
CA LEU A 140 -10.25 -4.66 -3.59
C LEU A 140 -11.27 -5.73 -3.19
N PHE A 141 -12.39 -5.86 -3.91
CA PHE A 141 -13.38 -6.88 -3.60
C PHE A 141 -12.93 -8.29 -3.95
N SER A 142 -12.06 -8.45 -4.95
CA SER A 142 -11.47 -9.75 -5.24
C SER A 142 -10.60 -10.23 -4.08
N TYR A 143 -9.87 -9.34 -3.40
CA TYR A 143 -9.09 -9.65 -2.21
C TYR A 143 -9.99 -10.00 -1.02
N TRP A 144 -11.03 -9.21 -0.79
CA TRP A 144 -11.98 -9.49 0.29
C TRP A 144 -12.70 -10.83 0.11
N GLN A 145 -12.95 -11.28 -1.12
CA GLN A 145 -13.50 -12.62 -1.36
C GLN A 145 -12.57 -13.73 -0.89
N GLN A 146 -11.26 -13.48 -0.85
CA GLN A 146 -10.24 -14.41 -0.39
C GLN A 146 -10.03 -14.34 1.12
N GLU A 147 -10.20 -13.14 1.70
CA GLU A 147 -9.93 -12.84 3.11
C GLU A 147 -11.14 -12.15 3.73
N ARG A 148 -12.20 -12.94 3.97
CA ARG A 148 -13.50 -12.46 4.46
C ARG A 148 -13.46 -11.84 5.86
N ALA A 149 -12.43 -12.15 6.64
CA ALA A 149 -12.21 -11.56 7.95
C ALA A 149 -11.66 -10.13 7.91
N THR A 150 -11.29 -9.63 6.73
CA THR A 150 -10.79 -8.26 6.55
C THR A 150 -11.82 -7.23 7.01
N LYS A 151 -11.40 -6.32 7.89
CA LYS A 151 -12.28 -5.27 8.43
C LYS A 151 -12.41 -4.07 7.49
N TRP A 152 -11.35 -3.72 6.77
CA TRP A 152 -11.31 -2.53 5.93
C TRP A 152 -10.60 -2.81 4.60
N LEU A 153 -11.13 -2.23 3.53
CA LEU A 153 -10.46 -2.18 2.22
C LEU A 153 -10.12 -0.72 1.93
N VAL A 154 -8.91 -0.47 1.49
CA VAL A 154 -8.39 0.90 1.26
C VAL A 154 -7.83 1.00 -0.15
N LEU A 155 -8.32 1.96 -0.93
CA LEU A 155 -7.66 2.38 -2.16
C LEU A 155 -6.78 3.58 -1.82
N TYR A 156 -5.47 3.48 -2.07
CA TYR A 156 -4.51 4.47 -1.63
C TYR A 156 -3.75 5.11 -2.79
N ALA A 157 -3.56 6.41 -2.73
CA ALA A 157 -2.62 7.12 -3.58
C ALA A 157 -1.99 8.27 -2.81
N SER A 158 -0.71 8.52 -3.04
CA SER A 158 0.00 9.67 -2.50
C SER A 158 0.74 10.45 -3.57
N GLY A 159 1.08 11.68 -3.25
CA GLY A 159 1.80 12.57 -4.15
C GLY A 159 2.23 13.85 -3.47
N ILE A 160 2.89 14.72 -4.23
CA ILE A 160 3.39 16.00 -3.76
C ILE A 160 2.41 17.12 -4.11
N ASP A 161 2.20 18.02 -3.18
CA ASP A 161 1.50 19.28 -3.39
C ASP A 161 2.31 20.41 -2.74
N GLY A 162 3.04 21.17 -3.54
CA GLY A 162 4.08 22.08 -3.04
C GLY A 162 5.15 21.33 -2.24
N ASP A 163 5.36 21.73 -0.98
CA ASP A 163 6.33 21.12 -0.06
C ASP A 163 5.67 20.14 0.92
N THR A 164 4.52 19.59 0.57
CA THR A 164 3.81 18.63 1.41
C THR A 164 3.51 17.34 0.67
N ILE A 165 3.47 16.24 1.42
CA ILE A 165 2.96 14.96 0.90
C ILE A 165 1.49 14.86 1.24
N THR A 166 0.67 14.77 0.21
CA THR A 166 -0.78 14.57 0.33
C THR A 166 -1.17 13.16 -0.11
N TYR A 167 -2.29 12.67 0.38
CA TYR A 167 -2.78 11.35 0.02
C TYR A 167 -4.31 11.32 -0.08
N LYS A 168 -4.82 10.33 -0.83
CA LYS A 168 -6.22 9.93 -0.87
C LYS A 168 -6.30 8.49 -0.38
N ALA A 169 -7.26 8.19 0.50
CA ALA A 169 -7.46 6.86 1.08
C ALA A 169 -8.96 6.57 1.28
N PRO A 170 -9.79 6.53 0.21
CA PRO A 170 -11.15 6.05 0.32
C PRO A 170 -11.15 4.63 0.89
N THR A 171 -12.01 4.41 1.86
CA THR A 171 -12.03 3.20 2.69
C THR A 171 -13.41 2.60 2.71
N ILE A 172 -13.50 1.28 2.56
CA ILE A 172 -14.73 0.50 2.67
C ILE A 172 -14.68 -0.27 3.99
N ASN A 173 -15.69 -0.07 4.84
CA ASN A 173 -15.86 -0.83 6.07
C ASN A 173 -16.59 -2.14 5.76
N CYS A 174 -15.92 -3.28 5.95
CA CYS A 174 -16.48 -4.61 5.68
C CYS A 174 -17.17 -5.22 6.91
N THR A 175 -17.17 -4.53 8.06
CA THR A 175 -17.76 -5.05 9.31
C THR A 175 -19.23 -4.64 9.48
N ASP A 176 -19.65 -3.51 8.92
CA ASP A 176 -20.98 -2.94 9.17
C ASP A 176 -22.08 -3.65 8.39
N ASP A 177 -21.80 -4.12 7.17
CA ASP A 177 -22.70 -4.97 6.39
C ASP A 177 -21.90 -5.81 5.36
N PRO A 178 -21.69 -7.10 5.65
CA PRO A 178 -21.04 -7.99 4.70
C PRO A 178 -21.83 -8.18 3.38
N ASN A 179 -23.10 -7.72 3.32
CA ASN A 179 -23.93 -7.79 2.12
C ASN A 179 -23.81 -6.53 1.23
N ILE A 180 -23.26 -5.41 1.72
CA ILE A 180 -22.99 -4.21 0.88
C ILE A 180 -22.17 -4.59 -0.35
N VAL A 181 -21.17 -5.47 -0.17
CA VAL A 181 -20.31 -5.99 -1.24
C VAL A 181 -21.07 -6.88 -2.23
N ILE A 182 -22.11 -7.59 -1.77
CA ILE A 182 -22.94 -8.46 -2.60
C ILE A 182 -24.00 -7.65 -3.37
N GLY A 183 -24.50 -6.56 -2.77
CA GLY A 183 -25.47 -5.65 -3.39
C GLY A 183 -24.91 -4.92 -4.62
N ALA A 184 -23.68 -4.41 -4.54
CA ALA A 184 -23.03 -3.73 -5.65
C ALA A 184 -22.83 -4.60 -6.91
N LYS A 185 -22.81 -5.93 -6.79
CA LYS A 185 -22.74 -6.87 -7.93
C LYS A 185 -24.09 -7.23 -8.53
N LYS A 186 -25.20 -7.02 -7.81
CA LYS A 186 -26.54 -7.36 -8.33
C LYS A 186 -27.17 -6.29 -9.20
N ASP A 187 -26.75 -5.03 -9.07
CA ASP A 187 -27.27 -3.90 -9.83
C ASP A 187 -26.55 -3.69 -11.18
N SER A 188 -25.57 -4.55 -11.51
CA SER A 188 -24.78 -4.49 -12.76
C SER A 188 -25.15 -5.59 -13.78
N THR A 189 -26.33 -6.23 -13.65
CA THR A 189 -26.88 -7.15 -14.66
C THR A 189 -28.06 -6.57 -15.39
#